data_c9992e8df3a9a9856eb1076cb4c222a1
#
_entry.id   c9992e8df3a9a9856eb1076cb4c222a1
#
_cell.length_a   1.000
_cell.length_b   1.000
_cell.length_c   1.000
_cell.angle_alpha   90.00
_cell.angle_beta   90.00
_cell.angle_gamma   90.00
#
_symmetry.space_group_name_H-M   'P 1'
#
loop_
_entity.id
_entity.type
_entity.pdbx_description
1 polymer ?
#
loop_
_entity_poly.entity_id
_entity_poly.type
_entity_poly.pdbx_seq_one_letter_code
_entity_poly.pdbx_strand_id
1 'polypeptide(L)'
;MYRQPSIFGMRVELPADDPFGYDKHGVCIVTPDEQFKVVIYGNHLDKIAQLIFTSTNSCADGKHVVDATNDFIVHFTHKATFHLILPMLPESIHAYKMCVKPKGAPLGLEMSPLDDISTWITTEKPPKEYFLPLPVQIMVIAFLLSLSALFSGLTLGLMSLTPQELELVMKAGSPNEQKYASVILPIRKKGKCSSCFSLIFNICKHTRME
;
A
#
# COMPACT_ATOMS: atom_id res chain seq x y z
N MET A 1 8.05 -50.40 2.86
CA MET A 1 6.72 -49.76 2.89
C MET A 1 6.90 -48.26 2.57
N TYR A 2 6.41 -47.78 1.43
CA TYR A 2 6.51 -46.42 1.03
C TYR A 2 5.45 -45.59 1.81
N ARG A 3 5.91 -44.80 2.79
CA ARG A 3 5.00 -43.89 3.53
C ARG A 3 4.93 -42.56 2.79
N GLN A 4 3.77 -42.25 2.26
CA GLN A 4 3.54 -40.97 1.59
C GLN A 4 3.53 -39.82 2.62
N PRO A 5 4.12 -38.65 2.28
CA PRO A 5 3.96 -37.46 3.10
C PRO A 5 2.49 -37.01 3.09
N SER A 6 1.99 -36.61 4.23
CA SER A 6 0.64 -36.07 4.36
C SER A 6 0.72 -34.68 5.04
N ILE A 7 0.03 -33.71 4.48
CA ILE A 7 -0.07 -32.34 5.02
C ILE A 7 -1.45 -32.20 5.64
N PHE A 8 -1.52 -31.71 6.86
CA PHE A 8 -2.77 -31.51 7.60
C PHE A 8 -3.22 -30.04 7.60
N GLY A 9 -2.29 -29.12 7.36
CA GLY A 9 -2.59 -27.70 7.32
C GLY A 9 -1.34 -26.86 7.28
N MET A 10 -1.57 -25.58 7.09
CA MET A 10 -0.55 -24.58 6.92
C MET A 10 -0.90 -23.34 7.72
N ARG A 11 0.13 -22.60 8.18
CA ARG A 11 -0.02 -21.33 8.86
C ARG A 11 1.01 -20.34 8.32
N VAL A 12 0.59 -19.12 8.06
CA VAL A 12 1.49 -17.99 7.77
C VAL A 12 1.89 -17.34 9.09
N GLU A 13 3.19 -17.15 9.32
CA GLU A 13 3.74 -16.59 10.58
C GLU A 13 4.29 -15.17 10.43
N LEU A 14 4.75 -14.77 9.25
CA LEU A 14 5.35 -13.46 8.99
C LEU A 14 4.93 -12.93 7.62
N PRO A 15 4.89 -11.61 7.44
CA PRO A 15 5.21 -10.58 8.43
C PRO A 15 4.24 -10.59 9.61
N ALA A 16 4.77 -10.40 10.83
CA ALA A 16 4.01 -10.49 12.07
C ALA A 16 3.05 -9.31 12.28
N ASP A 17 3.32 -8.22 11.58
CA ASP A 17 2.67 -6.94 11.85
C ASP A 17 1.29 -6.80 11.20
N ASP A 18 0.93 -7.72 10.30
CA ASP A 18 -0.36 -7.65 9.64
C ASP A 18 -0.90 -9.03 9.27
N PRO A 19 -1.63 -9.69 10.18
CA PRO A 19 -2.40 -10.87 9.82
C PRO A 19 -3.54 -10.42 8.91
N PHE A 20 -3.34 -10.54 7.59
CA PHE A 20 -4.36 -10.19 6.60
C PHE A 20 -5.68 -10.97 6.77
N GLY A 21 -5.71 -11.88 7.70
CA GLY A 21 -6.92 -12.63 8.04
C GLY A 21 -7.19 -13.78 7.07
N TYR A 22 -8.44 -14.18 7.05
CA TYR A 22 -8.94 -15.26 6.22
C TYR A 22 -10.11 -14.76 5.39
N ASP A 23 -10.18 -15.21 4.14
CA ASP A 23 -11.34 -14.97 3.29
C ASP A 23 -12.58 -15.69 3.86
N LYS A 24 -13.76 -15.35 3.32
CA LYS A 24 -15.06 -15.96 3.66
C LYS A 24 -15.07 -17.49 3.59
N HIS A 25 -14.15 -18.06 2.81
CA HIS A 25 -13.98 -19.51 2.64
C HIS A 25 -12.92 -20.12 3.57
N GLY A 26 -12.28 -19.32 4.42
CA GLY A 26 -11.23 -19.79 5.33
C GLY A 26 -9.85 -19.88 4.69
N VAL A 27 -9.65 -19.30 3.49
CA VAL A 27 -8.37 -19.24 2.81
C VAL A 27 -7.53 -18.09 3.40
N CYS A 28 -6.23 -18.36 3.67
CA CYS A 28 -5.33 -17.37 4.20
C CYS A 28 -5.02 -16.28 3.15
N ILE A 29 -5.16 -15.01 3.53
CA ILE A 29 -4.86 -13.86 2.67
C ILE A 29 -3.44 -13.37 3.00
N VAL A 30 -2.63 -13.11 1.96
CA VAL A 30 -1.28 -12.54 2.09
C VAL A 30 -1.09 -11.36 1.14
N THR A 31 -0.13 -10.49 1.46
CA THR A 31 0.27 -9.39 0.57
C THR A 31 1.01 -9.93 -0.64
N PRO A 32 0.65 -9.52 -1.87
CA PRO A 32 1.39 -9.90 -3.06
C PRO A 32 2.79 -9.26 -3.06
N ASP A 33 3.75 -9.97 -3.69
CA ASP A 33 5.14 -9.53 -3.91
C ASP A 33 5.95 -9.26 -2.62
N GLU A 34 5.43 -9.66 -1.46
CA GLU A 34 6.11 -9.57 -0.18
C GLU A 34 6.54 -10.97 0.31
N GLN A 35 7.71 -11.03 0.96
CA GLN A 35 8.21 -12.29 1.51
C GLN A 35 7.53 -12.60 2.84
N PHE A 36 6.91 -13.76 2.92
CA PHE A 36 6.31 -14.26 4.15
C PHE A 36 6.79 -15.65 4.50
N LYS A 37 6.74 -15.98 5.79
CA LYS A 37 7.13 -17.30 6.32
C LYS A 37 5.90 -18.16 6.48
N VAL A 38 5.99 -19.39 5.95
CA VAL A 38 4.96 -20.41 6.06
C VAL A 38 5.45 -21.57 6.91
N VAL A 39 4.56 -22.05 7.76
CA VAL A 39 4.75 -23.27 8.55
C VAL A 39 3.73 -24.29 8.11
N ILE A 40 4.19 -25.48 7.75
CA ILE A 40 3.31 -26.59 7.44
C ILE A 40 3.42 -27.67 8.52
N TYR A 41 2.29 -28.30 8.76
CA TYR A 41 2.15 -29.42 9.68
C TYR A 41 1.67 -30.65 8.92
N GLY A 42 2.27 -31.77 9.22
CA GLY A 42 1.97 -33.02 8.50
C GLY A 42 2.74 -34.21 9.05
N ASN A 43 2.70 -35.32 8.35
CA ASN A 43 3.50 -36.49 8.65
C ASN A 43 4.52 -36.74 7.54
N HIS A 44 5.71 -37.16 7.93
CA HIS A 44 6.79 -37.51 6.99
C HIS A 44 7.17 -36.39 6.02
N LEU A 45 7.23 -35.14 6.52
CA LEU A 45 7.59 -33.98 5.72
C LEU A 45 9.03 -34.04 5.19
N ASP A 46 9.90 -34.80 5.84
CA ASP A 46 11.27 -35.14 5.41
C ASP A 46 11.32 -35.85 4.06
N LYS A 47 10.22 -36.50 3.66
CA LYS A 47 10.09 -37.23 2.38
C LYS A 47 9.53 -36.38 1.23
N ILE A 48 9.34 -35.12 1.42
CA ILE A 48 8.96 -34.17 0.35
C ILE A 48 10.23 -33.87 -0.46
N ALA A 49 10.14 -34.06 -1.80
CA ALA A 49 11.20 -33.72 -2.73
C ALA A 49 11.04 -32.33 -3.30
N GLN A 50 9.80 -31.95 -3.59
CA GLN A 50 9.48 -30.67 -4.21
C GLN A 50 8.15 -30.15 -3.69
N LEU A 51 8.10 -28.86 -3.42
CA LEU A 51 6.93 -28.13 -2.97
C LEU A 51 6.71 -26.94 -3.90
N ILE A 52 5.54 -26.87 -4.51
CA ILE A 52 5.21 -25.87 -5.50
C ILE A 52 3.83 -25.29 -5.17
N PHE A 53 3.67 -23.98 -5.41
CA PHE A 53 2.37 -23.33 -5.39
C PHE A 53 1.94 -23.01 -6.82
N THR A 54 0.73 -23.37 -7.18
CA THR A 54 0.15 -23.10 -8.50
C THR A 54 -1.19 -22.42 -8.39
N SER A 55 -1.47 -21.54 -9.33
CA SER A 55 -2.78 -20.87 -9.43
C SER A 55 -3.78 -21.67 -10.28
N THR A 56 -3.35 -22.76 -10.89
CA THR A 56 -4.16 -23.61 -11.74
C THR A 56 -4.47 -24.96 -11.07
N ASN A 57 -5.38 -25.73 -11.65
CA ASN A 57 -5.63 -27.10 -11.19
C ASN A 57 -4.57 -28.11 -11.66
N SER A 58 -3.54 -27.66 -12.37
CA SER A 58 -2.41 -28.47 -12.82
C SER A 58 -1.12 -27.95 -12.18
N CYS A 59 -0.33 -28.83 -11.63
CA CYS A 59 0.98 -28.49 -11.04
C CYS A 59 2.09 -28.35 -12.10
N ALA A 60 1.83 -28.69 -13.35
CA ALA A 60 2.80 -28.68 -14.43
C ALA A 60 2.72 -27.42 -15.31
N ASP A 61 1.60 -26.70 -15.29
CA ASP A 61 1.39 -25.54 -16.15
C ASP A 61 2.17 -24.34 -15.62
N GLY A 62 3.19 -23.92 -16.35
CA GLY A 62 4.20 -22.94 -15.96
C GLY A 62 3.75 -21.47 -15.82
N LYS A 63 2.46 -21.16 -15.89
CA LYS A 63 1.95 -19.84 -15.59
C LYS A 63 1.60 -19.74 -14.10
N HIS A 64 2.28 -18.84 -13.38
CA HIS A 64 2.07 -18.61 -11.95
C HIS A 64 2.41 -19.81 -11.05
N VAL A 65 3.50 -20.50 -11.36
CA VAL A 65 4.07 -21.55 -10.50
C VAL A 65 5.20 -20.95 -9.68
N VAL A 66 5.13 -21.08 -8.37
CA VAL A 66 6.16 -20.61 -7.45
C VAL A 66 6.74 -21.81 -6.72
N ASP A 67 8.06 -22.02 -6.85
CA ASP A 67 8.78 -23.12 -6.23
C ASP A 67 9.29 -22.69 -4.83
N ALA A 68 8.85 -23.38 -3.81
CA ALA A 68 9.25 -23.17 -2.41
C ALA A 68 10.26 -24.20 -1.92
N THR A 69 10.79 -25.04 -2.80
CA THR A 69 11.65 -26.18 -2.42
C THR A 69 13.00 -25.73 -1.84
N ASN A 70 13.55 -24.63 -2.35
CA ASN A 70 14.90 -24.16 -1.97
C ASN A 70 15.01 -23.74 -0.51
N ASP A 71 13.95 -23.18 0.06
CA ASP A 71 13.90 -22.66 1.43
C ASP A 71 13.16 -23.63 2.38
N PHE A 72 12.88 -24.83 1.92
CA PHE A 72 12.13 -25.81 2.69
C PHE A 72 13.00 -26.46 3.77
N ILE A 73 12.77 -26.07 5.03
CA ILE A 73 13.50 -26.54 6.20
C ILE A 73 12.58 -27.42 7.04
N VAL A 74 12.93 -28.68 7.17
CA VAL A 74 12.22 -29.64 8.04
C VAL A 74 12.82 -29.55 9.44
N HIS A 75 12.06 -29.09 10.42
CA HIS A 75 12.49 -29.05 11.82
C HIS A 75 12.32 -30.41 12.52
N PHE A 76 11.17 -31.05 12.25
CA PHE A 76 10.81 -32.35 12.72
C PHE A 76 10.02 -33.06 11.63
N THR A 77 9.82 -34.37 11.74
CA THR A 77 9.02 -35.15 10.78
C THR A 77 7.61 -34.60 10.58
N HIS A 78 7.13 -33.76 11.52
CA HIS A 78 5.78 -33.24 11.55
C HIS A 78 5.67 -31.71 11.32
N LYS A 79 6.79 -30.98 11.28
CA LYS A 79 6.83 -29.54 11.11
C LYS A 79 7.92 -29.12 10.13
N ALA A 80 7.57 -28.32 9.16
CA ALA A 80 8.51 -27.69 8.25
C ALA A 80 8.18 -26.22 8.05
N THR A 81 9.21 -25.44 7.71
CA THR A 81 9.08 -23.99 7.46
C THR A 81 9.76 -23.64 6.14
N PHE A 82 9.23 -22.64 5.46
CA PHE A 82 9.82 -22.07 4.26
C PHE A 82 9.39 -20.61 4.10
N HIS A 83 10.11 -19.88 3.26
CA HIS A 83 9.76 -18.53 2.86
C HIS A 83 9.18 -18.57 1.46
N LEU A 84 8.20 -17.72 1.22
CA LEU A 84 7.49 -17.67 -0.05
C LEU A 84 7.21 -16.22 -0.43
N ILE A 85 7.28 -15.94 -1.74
CA ILE A 85 6.85 -14.70 -2.35
C ILE A 85 5.83 -15.09 -3.41
N LEU A 86 4.61 -14.60 -3.28
CA LEU A 86 3.55 -14.88 -4.24
C LEU A 86 3.21 -13.60 -5.03
N PRO A 87 3.19 -13.66 -6.35
CA PRO A 87 2.71 -12.56 -7.17
C PRO A 87 1.19 -12.39 -7.02
N MET A 88 0.68 -11.23 -7.40
CA MET A 88 -0.73 -10.96 -7.34
C MET A 88 -1.53 -11.93 -8.23
N LEU A 89 -2.59 -12.50 -7.68
CA LEU A 89 -3.52 -13.34 -8.42
C LEU A 89 -4.37 -12.49 -9.37
N PRO A 90 -4.62 -12.95 -10.61
CA PRO A 90 -5.64 -12.36 -11.46
C PRO A 90 -7.04 -12.61 -10.87
N GLU A 91 -7.97 -11.68 -11.09
CA GLU A 91 -9.35 -11.72 -10.55
C GLU A 91 -10.14 -13.00 -10.90
N SER A 92 -9.72 -13.72 -11.94
CA SER A 92 -10.36 -14.97 -12.36
C SER A 92 -9.97 -16.19 -11.52
N ILE A 93 -8.97 -16.07 -10.63
CA ILE A 93 -8.39 -17.17 -9.85
C ILE A 93 -8.49 -16.84 -8.37
N HIS A 94 -9.07 -17.74 -7.59
CA HIS A 94 -9.39 -17.49 -6.20
C HIS A 94 -8.24 -17.74 -5.23
N ALA A 95 -7.34 -18.70 -5.51
CA ALA A 95 -6.27 -19.04 -4.60
C ALA A 95 -5.13 -19.80 -5.28
N TYR A 96 -3.94 -19.71 -4.69
CA TYR A 96 -2.83 -20.63 -4.95
C TYR A 96 -3.07 -21.94 -4.21
N LYS A 97 -2.89 -23.04 -4.92
CA LYS A 97 -2.96 -24.40 -4.39
C LYS A 97 -1.57 -24.98 -4.21
N MET A 98 -1.37 -25.73 -3.16
CA MET A 98 -0.11 -26.41 -2.87
C MET A 98 -0.01 -27.73 -3.62
N CYS A 99 1.12 -27.93 -4.29
CA CYS A 99 1.48 -29.19 -4.96
C CYS A 99 2.71 -29.81 -4.27
N VAL A 100 2.66 -31.09 -4.00
CA VAL A 100 3.75 -31.80 -3.31
C VAL A 100 4.21 -33.00 -4.13
N LYS A 101 5.52 -33.11 -4.32
CA LYS A 101 6.15 -34.25 -4.92
C LYS A 101 6.92 -35.08 -3.84
N PRO A 102 6.57 -36.31 -3.59
CA PRO A 102 7.31 -37.13 -2.63
C PRO A 102 8.65 -37.60 -3.19
N LYS A 103 9.65 -37.81 -2.31
CA LYS A 103 10.94 -38.44 -2.65
C LYS A 103 10.72 -39.89 -3.07
N GLY A 104 11.32 -40.26 -4.18
CA GLY A 104 11.19 -41.63 -4.71
C GLY A 104 9.87 -41.90 -5.44
N ALA A 105 9.14 -40.87 -5.85
CA ALA A 105 8.01 -41.04 -6.74
C ALA A 105 8.47 -41.61 -8.08
N PRO A 106 7.72 -42.57 -8.67
CA PRO A 106 8.06 -43.14 -9.98
C PRO A 106 8.10 -42.06 -11.04
N LEU A 107 8.99 -42.21 -12.02
CA LEU A 107 9.07 -41.36 -13.19
C LEU A 107 7.71 -41.37 -13.91
N GLY A 108 7.04 -40.21 -13.99
CA GLY A 108 5.73 -40.09 -14.62
C GLY A 108 4.55 -39.88 -13.66
N LEU A 109 4.78 -39.88 -12.34
CA LEU A 109 3.75 -39.48 -11.40
C LEU A 109 3.54 -37.97 -11.52
N GLU A 110 2.39 -37.59 -12.06
CA GLU A 110 1.96 -36.18 -12.10
C GLU A 110 1.66 -35.69 -10.69
N MET A 111 2.18 -34.50 -10.37
CA MET A 111 1.81 -33.82 -9.12
C MET A 111 0.36 -33.37 -9.24
N SER A 112 -0.44 -33.68 -8.24
CA SER A 112 -1.78 -33.11 -8.11
C SER A 112 -1.82 -32.05 -7.02
N PRO A 113 -2.58 -30.96 -7.20
CA PRO A 113 -2.78 -29.99 -6.15
C PRO A 113 -3.55 -30.61 -4.99
N LEU A 114 -3.22 -30.17 -3.78
CA LEU A 114 -4.01 -30.52 -2.60
C LEU A 114 -5.33 -29.74 -2.61
N ASP A 115 -6.44 -30.47 -2.51
CA ASP A 115 -7.79 -29.88 -2.50
C ASP A 115 -8.25 -29.45 -1.09
N ASP A 116 -7.35 -29.43 -0.13
CA ASP A 116 -7.65 -28.97 1.22
C ASP A 116 -7.52 -27.44 1.31
N ILE A 117 -8.61 -26.76 1.63
CA ILE A 117 -8.69 -25.31 1.80
C ILE A 117 -7.68 -24.78 2.82
N SER A 118 -7.36 -25.59 3.84
CA SER A 118 -6.36 -25.24 4.87
C SER A 118 -4.93 -25.08 4.32
N THR A 119 -4.68 -25.50 3.07
CA THR A 119 -3.40 -25.40 2.36
C THR A 119 -3.40 -24.36 1.23
N TRP A 120 -4.48 -23.61 1.08
CA TRP A 120 -4.62 -22.60 0.04
C TRP A 120 -4.23 -21.22 0.55
N ILE A 121 -3.65 -20.39 -0.34
CA ILE A 121 -3.26 -19.02 -0.06
C ILE A 121 -3.84 -18.13 -1.16
N THR A 122 -4.49 -17.04 -0.78
CA THR A 122 -4.88 -15.98 -1.72
C THR A 122 -4.05 -14.74 -1.52
N THR A 123 -3.87 -13.94 -2.57
CA THR A 123 -3.14 -12.67 -2.50
C THR A 123 -4.10 -11.52 -2.70
N GLU A 124 -4.13 -10.59 -1.74
CA GLU A 124 -4.96 -9.40 -1.80
C GLU A 124 -4.12 -8.18 -1.39
N LYS A 125 -4.34 -7.05 -2.06
CA LYS A 125 -3.66 -5.82 -1.65
C LYS A 125 -4.22 -5.35 -0.32
N PRO A 126 -3.35 -4.97 0.62
CA PRO A 126 -3.80 -4.43 1.90
C PRO A 126 -4.71 -3.22 1.67
N PRO A 127 -5.78 -3.08 2.45
CA PRO A 127 -6.60 -1.89 2.40
C PRO A 127 -5.73 -0.67 2.70
N LYS A 128 -5.88 0.39 1.91
CA LYS A 128 -5.14 1.63 2.14
C LYS A 128 -5.55 2.20 3.49
N GLU A 129 -4.65 2.18 4.46
CA GLU A 129 -4.86 2.84 5.73
C GLU A 129 -4.73 4.35 5.53
N TYR A 130 -5.84 5.05 5.66
CA TYR A 130 -5.83 6.51 5.67
C TYR A 130 -5.51 6.99 7.08
N PHE A 131 -4.47 7.80 7.21
CA PHE A 131 -4.05 8.39 8.48
C PHE A 131 -5.18 9.18 9.20
N LEU A 132 -6.14 9.69 8.43
CA LEU A 132 -7.30 10.42 8.94
C LEU A 132 -8.60 9.83 8.37
N PRO A 133 -9.68 9.76 9.16
CA PRO A 133 -10.98 9.34 8.65
C PRO A 133 -11.40 10.28 7.51
N LEU A 134 -11.96 9.72 6.45
CA LEU A 134 -12.31 10.39 5.19
C LEU A 134 -13.01 11.76 5.36
N PRO A 135 -14.03 11.92 6.27
CA PRO A 135 -14.69 13.20 6.45
C PRO A 135 -13.76 14.29 7.00
N VAL A 136 -12.83 13.93 7.89
CA VAL A 136 -11.86 14.89 8.45
C VAL A 136 -10.87 15.33 7.38
N GLN A 137 -10.42 14.41 6.53
CA GLN A 137 -9.53 14.74 5.42
C GLN A 137 -10.17 15.74 4.45
N ILE A 138 -11.44 15.54 4.09
CA ILE A 138 -12.19 16.46 3.22
C ILE A 138 -12.34 17.85 3.87
N MET A 139 -12.64 17.92 5.17
CA MET A 139 -12.74 19.18 5.89
C MET A 139 -11.41 19.95 5.91
N VAL A 140 -10.30 19.27 6.17
CA VAL A 140 -8.97 19.89 6.16
C VAL A 140 -8.62 20.43 4.77
N ILE A 141 -8.87 19.66 3.71
CA ILE A 141 -8.64 20.12 2.33
C ILE A 141 -9.49 21.34 2.00
N ALA A 142 -10.79 21.31 2.31
CA ALA A 142 -11.69 22.45 2.07
C ALA A 142 -11.25 23.71 2.82
N PHE A 143 -10.81 23.56 4.07
CA PHE A 143 -10.29 24.67 4.88
C PHE A 143 -9.02 25.27 4.28
N LEU A 144 -8.06 24.43 3.86
CA LEU A 144 -6.83 24.89 3.22
C LEU A 144 -7.08 25.59 1.89
N LEU A 145 -8.03 25.09 1.09
CA LEU A 145 -8.44 25.73 -0.17
C LEU A 145 -9.09 27.11 0.09
N SER A 146 -9.93 27.22 1.11
CA SER A 146 -10.56 28.49 1.51
C SER A 146 -9.52 29.51 1.94
N LEU A 147 -8.55 29.12 2.76
CA LEU A 147 -7.44 29.98 3.15
C LEU A 147 -6.59 30.40 1.95
N SER A 148 -6.29 29.48 1.04
CA SER A 148 -5.54 29.77 -0.19
C SER A 148 -6.25 30.79 -1.05
N ALA A 149 -7.57 30.67 -1.22
CA ALA A 149 -8.38 31.62 -1.99
C ALA A 149 -8.39 33.01 -1.34
N LEU A 150 -8.53 33.09 0.00
CA LEU A 150 -8.46 34.35 0.75
C LEU A 150 -7.11 35.03 0.59
N PHE A 151 -6.01 34.32 0.74
CA PHE A 151 -4.66 34.87 0.58
C PHE A 151 -4.41 35.34 -0.84
N SER A 152 -4.85 34.55 -1.84
CA SER A 152 -4.74 34.92 -3.25
C SER A 152 -5.53 36.21 -3.55
N GLY A 153 -6.78 36.31 -3.08
CA GLY A 153 -7.62 37.46 -3.27
C GLY A 153 -7.07 38.73 -2.58
N LEU A 154 -6.58 38.61 -1.34
CA LEU A 154 -5.94 39.68 -0.63
C LEU A 154 -4.66 40.17 -1.33
N THR A 155 -3.85 39.26 -1.84
CA THR A 155 -2.63 39.59 -2.56
C THR A 155 -2.94 40.33 -3.85
N LEU A 156 -3.91 39.86 -4.63
CA LEU A 156 -4.35 40.57 -5.85
C LEU A 156 -4.93 41.93 -5.52
N GLY A 157 -5.78 42.06 -4.51
CA GLY A 157 -6.34 43.33 -4.08
C GLY A 157 -5.28 44.34 -3.62
N LEU A 158 -4.28 43.88 -2.87
CA LEU A 158 -3.18 44.73 -2.45
C LEU A 158 -2.22 45.10 -3.61
N MET A 159 -2.08 44.22 -4.60
CA MET A 159 -1.20 44.47 -5.76
C MET A 159 -1.85 45.29 -6.85
N SER A 160 -3.18 45.42 -6.89
CA SER A 160 -3.92 46.16 -7.91
C SER A 160 -3.67 47.67 -7.87
N LEU A 161 -3.41 48.22 -6.68
CA LEU A 161 -3.14 49.66 -6.50
C LEU A 161 -1.62 49.89 -6.51
N THR A 162 -1.17 50.82 -7.34
CA THR A 162 0.23 51.24 -7.34
C THR A 162 0.52 52.17 -6.15
N PRO A 163 1.78 52.25 -5.65
CA PRO A 163 2.13 53.18 -4.58
C PRO A 163 1.80 54.62 -4.89
N GLN A 164 1.84 55.01 -6.18
CA GLN A 164 1.51 56.36 -6.65
C GLN A 164 0.02 56.63 -6.56
N GLU A 165 -0.82 55.66 -6.92
CA GLU A 165 -2.29 55.77 -6.78
C GLU A 165 -2.70 55.85 -5.31
N LEU A 166 -2.06 55.09 -4.42
CA LEU A 166 -2.29 55.16 -2.98
C LEU A 166 -1.91 56.52 -2.39
N GLU A 167 -0.85 57.17 -2.88
CA GLU A 167 -0.50 58.56 -2.49
C GLU A 167 -1.50 59.56 -3.03
N LEU A 168 -2.06 59.33 -4.20
CA LEU A 168 -3.13 60.20 -4.78
C LEU A 168 -4.41 60.07 -3.96
N VAL A 169 -4.83 58.86 -3.58
CA VAL A 169 -6.00 58.60 -2.73
C VAL A 169 -5.81 59.22 -1.34
N MET A 170 -4.61 59.23 -0.79
CA MET A 170 -4.33 59.93 0.47
C MET A 170 -4.52 61.45 0.38
N LYS A 171 -4.27 62.05 -0.79
CA LYS A 171 -4.39 63.52 -0.98
C LYS A 171 -5.77 63.97 -1.41
N ALA A 172 -6.47 63.16 -2.21
CA ALA A 172 -7.72 63.58 -2.88
C ALA A 172 -8.91 62.64 -2.61
N GLY A 173 -8.74 61.58 -1.87
CA GLY A 173 -9.80 60.61 -1.55
C GLY A 173 -10.74 61.06 -0.44
N SER A 174 -11.83 60.34 -0.25
CA SER A 174 -12.76 60.56 0.87
C SER A 174 -12.07 60.25 2.23
N PRO A 175 -12.56 60.78 3.36
CA PRO A 175 -11.92 60.61 4.67
C PRO A 175 -11.74 59.14 5.08
N ASN A 176 -12.60 58.24 4.64
CA ASN A 176 -12.46 56.79 4.87
C ASN A 176 -11.36 56.16 4.00
N GLU A 177 -11.30 56.56 2.73
CA GLU A 177 -10.28 56.07 1.78
C GLU A 177 -8.88 56.54 2.18
N GLN A 178 -8.73 57.75 2.65
CA GLN A 178 -7.47 58.30 3.17
C GLN A 178 -6.96 57.48 4.36
N LYS A 179 -7.87 57.08 5.26
CA LYS A 179 -7.54 56.26 6.40
C LYS A 179 -7.05 54.87 5.99
N TYR A 180 -7.71 54.25 5.04
CA TYR A 180 -7.27 52.93 4.52
C TYR A 180 -5.96 53.04 3.75
N ALA A 181 -5.80 54.03 2.89
CA ALA A 181 -4.56 54.26 2.15
C ALA A 181 -3.35 54.52 3.05
N SER A 182 -3.53 55.22 4.17
CA SER A 182 -2.46 55.47 5.15
C SER A 182 -1.94 54.18 5.84
N VAL A 183 -2.81 53.19 6.01
CA VAL A 183 -2.43 51.88 6.61
C VAL A 183 -1.75 50.96 5.58
N ILE A 184 -2.20 50.99 4.33
CA ILE A 184 -1.72 50.10 3.26
C ILE A 184 -0.38 50.59 2.68
N LEU A 185 -0.17 51.90 2.56
CA LEU A 185 1.04 52.47 1.95
C LEU A 185 2.35 52.04 2.60
N PRO A 186 2.51 52.01 3.94
CA PRO A 186 3.75 51.57 4.56
C PRO A 186 4.03 50.07 4.33
N ILE A 187 2.99 49.22 4.28
CA ILE A 187 3.11 47.80 4.01
C ILE A 187 3.61 47.56 2.58
N ARG A 188 3.10 48.35 1.63
CA ARG A 188 3.45 48.31 0.23
C ARG A 188 4.90 48.80 -0.04
N LYS A 189 5.31 49.92 0.61
CA LYS A 189 6.67 50.45 0.49
C LYS A 189 7.75 49.49 1.08
N LYS A 190 7.42 48.70 2.09
CA LYS A 190 8.39 47.78 2.73
C LYS A 190 8.60 46.47 1.97
N GLY A 191 7.84 46.15 0.92
CA GLY A 191 8.11 45.07 -0.06
C GLY A 191 8.21 43.62 0.48
N LYS A 192 8.06 43.39 1.79
CA LYS A 192 8.35 42.09 2.44
C LYS A 192 7.22 41.05 2.41
N CYS A 193 6.06 41.43 1.87
CA CYS A 193 4.91 40.52 1.83
C CYS A 193 5.04 39.40 0.71
N SER A 194 5.95 39.59 -0.24
CA SER A 194 6.20 38.66 -1.34
C SER A 194 6.89 37.36 -0.88
N SER A 195 7.68 37.43 0.21
CA SER A 195 8.43 36.26 0.72
C SER A 195 7.57 35.21 1.42
N CYS A 196 6.46 35.61 2.08
CA CYS A 196 5.56 34.65 2.72
C CYS A 196 4.78 33.81 1.72
N PHE A 197 4.40 34.40 0.56
CA PHE A 197 3.67 33.67 -0.48
C PHE A 197 4.56 32.66 -1.22
N SER A 198 5.83 33.00 -1.41
CA SER A 198 6.81 32.09 -2.03
C SER A 198 7.09 30.86 -1.16
N LEU A 199 7.09 31.00 0.17
CA LEU A 199 7.28 29.88 1.10
C LEU A 199 6.09 28.92 1.09
N ILE A 200 4.87 29.41 1.08
CA ILE A 200 3.65 28.58 1.05
C ILE A 200 3.55 27.84 -0.30
N PHE A 201 3.91 28.50 -1.41
CA PHE A 201 3.89 27.89 -2.73
C PHE A 201 4.96 26.77 -2.88
N ASN A 202 6.11 26.94 -2.25
CA ASN A 202 7.17 25.88 -2.23
C ASN A 202 6.78 24.67 -1.38
N ILE A 203 6.09 24.87 -0.27
CA ILE A 203 5.61 23.76 0.57
C ILE A 203 4.53 22.95 -0.19
N CYS A 204 3.61 23.63 -0.88
CA CYS A 204 2.55 22.98 -1.67
C CYS A 204 3.10 22.21 -2.89
N LYS A 205 4.24 22.63 -3.45
CA LYS A 205 4.90 21.97 -4.56
C LYS A 205 5.65 20.70 -4.11
N HIS A 206 6.16 20.68 -2.89
CA HIS A 206 6.92 19.54 -2.34
C HIS A 206 6.02 18.36 -1.93
N THR A 207 4.78 18.65 -1.52
CA THR A 207 3.78 17.61 -1.14
C THR A 207 3.09 16.93 -2.33
N ARG A 208 3.42 17.31 -3.57
CA ARG A 208 2.83 16.71 -4.79
C ARG A 208 3.73 15.65 -5.45
N MET A 209 4.90 15.35 -4.89
CA MET A 209 5.89 14.43 -5.48
C MET A 209 6.25 13.22 -4.58
N GLU A 210 5.35 12.83 -3.67
CA GLU A 210 5.41 11.51 -3.01
C GLU A 210 4.12 10.72 -3.24
#